data_7d33da85507a2e5b563ccd78076b0fda
#
_entry.id   7d33da85507a2e5b563ccd78076b0fda
#
_cell.length_a   1.000
_cell.length_b   1.000
_cell.length_c   1.000
_cell.angle_alpha   90.00
_cell.angle_beta   90.00
_cell.angle_gamma   90.00
#
_symmetry.space_group_name_H-M   'P 1'
#
loop_
_entity.id
_entity.type
_entity.pdbx_description
1 polymer ?
#
loop_
_entity_poly.entity_id
_entity_poly.type
_entity_poly.pdbx_seq_one_letter_code
_entity_poly.pdbx_strand_id
1 'polypeptide(L)'
;QPKQFINFGNWTLFGKTLERIKNSIFDYPIVSTNKKYISEIKKHLKLKGFKKYRIILEPAKRNTAPAILSSTLIKEIPENQPLIFLTSDHLIEKTNLFNKSIKQHQKYLTDKNIFIFGIKPSNPSSEFGYFLSKRVNNKYKVSKFIEKPNLEKAKKIVKKNAYWNSGMFFLTKKSIINNFKKHQNRIFNHCLNSVNKSKFKNNIYNLNKNNFLKCKTISFDYAILEKSKDINAINLNIPWSDLGSWK
;
A
#
# COMPACT_ATOMS: atom_id res chain seq x y z
N GLN A 1 5.59 -19.04 -10.42
CA GLN A 1 5.77 -18.48 -9.07
C GLN A 1 5.49 -16.97 -9.14
N PRO A 2 4.79 -16.38 -8.16
CA PRO A 2 4.59 -14.92 -8.14
C PRO A 2 5.91 -14.16 -8.01
N LYS A 3 5.98 -13.01 -8.66
CA LYS A 3 7.19 -12.17 -8.78
C LYS A 3 7.87 -11.88 -7.43
N GLN A 4 7.09 -11.57 -6.40
CA GLN A 4 7.61 -11.25 -5.08
C GLN A 4 8.36 -12.39 -4.38
N PHE A 5 8.18 -13.62 -4.82
CA PHE A 5 8.83 -14.81 -4.27
C PHE A 5 9.90 -15.41 -5.19
N ILE A 6 10.13 -14.80 -6.37
CA ILE A 6 11.25 -15.21 -7.23
C ILE A 6 12.54 -14.96 -6.48
N ASN A 7 13.43 -15.96 -6.50
CA ASN A 7 14.71 -15.89 -5.82
C ASN A 7 15.76 -15.26 -6.76
N PHE A 8 16.39 -14.19 -6.30
CA PHE A 8 17.46 -13.50 -6.98
C PHE A 8 18.81 -13.80 -6.28
N GLY A 9 19.27 -15.03 -6.42
CA GLY A 9 20.42 -15.53 -5.67
C GLY A 9 20.06 -15.81 -4.20
N ASN A 10 20.27 -14.86 -3.31
CA ASN A 10 20.03 -15.01 -1.87
C ASN A 10 18.89 -14.14 -1.31
N TRP A 11 18.11 -13.48 -2.16
CA TRP A 11 17.03 -12.59 -1.74
C TRP A 11 15.78 -12.67 -2.63
N THR A 12 14.65 -12.21 -2.10
CA THR A 12 13.39 -12.05 -2.81
C THR A 12 12.85 -10.64 -2.60
N LEU A 13 11.97 -10.15 -3.48
CA LEU A 13 11.36 -8.83 -3.30
C LEU A 13 10.56 -8.74 -2.00
N PHE A 14 9.81 -9.80 -1.66
CA PHE A 14 9.09 -9.84 -0.39
C PHE A 14 10.05 -9.84 0.81
N GLY A 15 11.16 -10.59 0.72
CA GLY A 15 12.22 -10.58 1.73
C GLY A 15 12.80 -9.18 1.94
N LYS A 16 13.08 -8.44 0.86
CA LYS A 16 13.56 -7.04 0.91
C LYS A 16 12.51 -6.09 1.48
N THR A 17 11.23 -6.31 1.19
CA THR A 17 10.15 -5.53 1.80
C THR A 17 10.08 -5.76 3.31
N LEU A 18 10.22 -7.00 3.78
CA LEU A 18 10.29 -7.32 5.21
C LEU A 18 11.53 -6.72 5.88
N GLU A 19 12.71 -6.80 5.26
CA GLU A 19 13.94 -6.16 5.78
C GLU A 19 13.75 -4.65 5.98
N ARG A 20 13.08 -3.98 5.06
CA ARG A 20 12.83 -2.53 5.10
C ARG A 20 12.06 -2.09 6.32
N ILE A 21 11.16 -2.92 6.81
CA ILE A 21 10.33 -2.63 7.99
C ILE A 21 10.86 -3.24 9.30
N LYS A 22 11.99 -3.93 9.27
CA LYS A 22 12.59 -4.53 10.47
C LYS A 22 13.42 -3.48 11.24
N ASN A 23 12.72 -2.55 11.87
CA ASN A 23 13.32 -1.51 12.72
C ASN A 23 12.27 -0.96 13.70
N SER A 24 12.69 -0.10 14.63
CA SER A 24 11.87 0.39 15.76
C SER A 24 10.74 1.35 15.39
N ILE A 25 10.67 1.84 14.14
CA ILE A 25 9.55 2.72 13.74
C ILE A 25 8.31 1.93 13.31
N PHE A 26 8.43 0.62 13.13
CA PHE A 26 7.31 -0.26 12.79
C PHE A 26 7.05 -1.26 13.92
N ASP A 27 5.78 -1.53 14.19
CA ASP A 27 5.41 -2.54 15.20
C ASP A 27 5.54 -3.96 14.62
N TYR A 28 4.65 -4.36 13.74
CA TYR A 28 4.71 -5.68 13.10
C TYR A 28 4.03 -5.67 11.72
N PRO A 29 4.44 -6.59 10.81
CA PRO A 29 3.82 -6.70 9.51
C PRO A 29 2.43 -7.35 9.55
N ILE A 30 1.53 -6.79 8.73
CA ILE A 30 0.25 -7.41 8.39
C ILE A 30 0.31 -7.73 6.90
N VAL A 31 0.23 -9.02 6.55
CA VAL A 31 0.37 -9.48 5.16
C VAL A 31 -0.98 -9.97 4.64
N SER A 32 -1.54 -9.25 3.66
CA SER A 32 -2.74 -9.70 2.95
C SER A 32 -2.36 -10.62 1.80
N THR A 33 -3.00 -11.77 1.72
CA THR A 33 -2.62 -12.81 0.76
C THR A 33 -3.73 -13.83 0.51
N ASN A 34 -3.50 -14.71 -0.47
CA ASN A 34 -4.33 -15.89 -0.72
C ASN A 34 -3.79 -17.12 0.04
N LYS A 35 -4.69 -18.07 0.35
CA LYS A 35 -4.36 -19.29 1.10
C LYS A 35 -3.15 -20.07 0.53
N LYS A 36 -2.99 -20.12 -0.79
CA LYS A 36 -1.90 -20.85 -1.45
C LYS A 36 -0.48 -20.34 -1.14
N TYR A 37 -0.35 -19.11 -0.61
CA TYR A 37 0.95 -18.49 -0.33
C TYR A 37 1.31 -18.46 1.17
N ILE A 38 0.48 -19.02 2.05
CA ILE A 38 0.71 -18.98 3.51
C ILE A 38 2.07 -19.56 3.90
N SER A 39 2.41 -20.73 3.34
CA SER A 39 3.67 -21.41 3.63
C SER A 39 4.88 -20.55 3.29
N GLU A 40 4.87 -19.97 2.10
CA GLU A 40 5.94 -19.11 1.61
C GLU A 40 6.09 -17.83 2.45
N ILE A 41 4.96 -17.20 2.81
CA ILE A 41 4.96 -16.01 3.67
C ILE A 41 5.50 -16.33 5.06
N LYS A 42 5.04 -17.42 5.69
CA LYS A 42 5.54 -17.86 7.00
C LYS A 42 7.04 -18.15 6.98
N LYS A 43 7.54 -18.80 5.93
CA LYS A 43 8.97 -19.05 5.71
C LYS A 43 9.75 -17.74 5.71
N HIS A 44 9.33 -16.74 4.93
CA HIS A 44 10.00 -15.44 4.87
C HIS A 44 9.93 -14.68 6.20
N LEU A 45 8.77 -14.65 6.87
CA LEU A 45 8.62 -14.01 8.17
C LEU A 45 9.56 -14.65 9.22
N LYS A 46 9.67 -15.97 9.23
CA LYS A 46 10.60 -16.71 10.11
C LYS A 46 12.06 -16.39 9.78
N LEU A 47 12.44 -16.45 8.50
CA LEU A 47 13.81 -16.14 8.05
C LEU A 47 14.22 -14.70 8.38
N LYS A 48 13.30 -13.75 8.34
CA LYS A 48 13.56 -12.34 8.73
C LYS A 48 13.37 -12.09 10.24
N GLY A 49 13.07 -13.12 11.04
CA GLY A 49 12.98 -13.04 12.50
C GLY A 49 11.78 -12.27 13.04
N PHE A 50 10.65 -12.25 12.31
CA PHE A 50 9.40 -11.66 12.81
C PHE A 50 8.69 -12.65 13.73
N LYS A 51 8.68 -12.38 15.03
CA LYS A 51 7.92 -13.15 16.03
C LYS A 51 6.45 -12.72 16.09
N LYS A 52 6.17 -11.43 15.92
CA LYS A 52 4.83 -10.84 15.89
C LYS A 52 4.46 -10.47 14.45
N TYR A 53 3.31 -10.94 13.95
CA TYR A 53 2.77 -10.64 12.62
C TYR A 53 1.30 -10.98 12.54
N ARG A 54 0.59 -10.51 11.50
CA ARG A 54 -0.74 -10.99 11.12
C ARG A 54 -0.77 -11.34 9.65
N ILE A 55 -1.55 -12.35 9.31
CA ILE A 55 -1.84 -12.74 7.92
C ILE A 55 -3.33 -12.61 7.71
N ILE A 56 -3.73 -11.89 6.68
CA ILE A 56 -5.12 -11.73 6.24
C ILE A 56 -5.32 -12.62 5.03
N LEU A 57 -6.16 -13.64 5.14
CA LEU A 57 -6.46 -14.54 4.03
C LEU A 57 -7.67 -14.05 3.26
N GLU A 58 -7.41 -13.54 2.08
CA GLU A 58 -8.44 -13.17 1.12
C GLU A 58 -8.98 -14.42 0.40
N PRO A 59 -10.29 -14.69 0.45
CA PRO A 59 -10.86 -15.86 -0.22
C PRO A 59 -10.92 -15.72 -1.75
N ALA A 60 -10.73 -14.52 -2.28
CA ALA A 60 -10.67 -14.22 -3.72
C ALA A 60 -9.85 -12.96 -3.99
N LYS A 61 -9.37 -12.81 -5.22
CA LYS A 61 -8.72 -11.55 -5.65
C LYS A 61 -9.78 -10.46 -5.85
N ARG A 62 -9.68 -9.36 -5.11
CA ARG A 62 -10.56 -8.19 -5.21
C ARG A 62 -9.79 -6.87 -5.41
N ASN A 63 -8.52 -6.96 -5.83
CA ASN A 63 -7.60 -5.83 -6.01
C ASN A 63 -7.28 -5.12 -4.68
N THR A 64 -6.56 -4.01 -4.70
CA THR A 64 -5.92 -3.41 -3.51
C THR A 64 -6.89 -2.73 -2.55
N ALA A 65 -8.04 -2.20 -3.00
CA ALA A 65 -8.94 -1.51 -2.08
C ALA A 65 -9.55 -2.43 -1.00
N PRO A 66 -10.16 -3.59 -1.31
CA PRO A 66 -10.64 -4.50 -0.27
C PRO A 66 -9.51 -5.09 0.58
N ALA A 67 -8.32 -5.33 0.00
CA ALA A 67 -7.16 -5.85 0.73
C ALA A 67 -6.69 -4.86 1.81
N ILE A 68 -6.47 -3.59 1.43
CA ILE A 68 -6.09 -2.49 2.33
C ILE A 68 -7.14 -2.33 3.44
N LEU A 69 -8.42 -2.23 3.07
CA LEU A 69 -9.48 -2.01 4.04
C LEU A 69 -9.63 -3.18 5.02
N SER A 70 -9.63 -4.42 4.55
CA SER A 70 -9.76 -5.59 5.42
C SER A 70 -8.57 -5.71 6.39
N SER A 71 -7.36 -5.41 5.93
CA SER A 71 -6.17 -5.37 6.78
C SER A 71 -6.24 -4.27 7.84
N THR A 72 -6.89 -3.14 7.53
CA THR A 72 -7.09 -2.03 8.45
C THR A 72 -8.14 -2.31 9.53
N LEU A 73 -9.18 -3.08 9.20
CA LEU A 73 -10.35 -3.28 10.07
C LEU A 73 -10.13 -4.31 11.19
N ILE A 74 -8.97 -4.96 11.27
CA ILE A 74 -8.68 -5.88 12.38
C ILE A 74 -8.69 -5.14 13.72
N LYS A 75 -9.16 -5.82 14.78
CA LYS A 75 -9.46 -5.19 16.09
C LYS A 75 -8.24 -4.67 16.82
N GLU A 76 -7.08 -5.31 16.62
CA GLU A 76 -5.83 -4.96 17.31
C GLU A 76 -5.22 -3.62 16.89
N ILE A 77 -5.66 -3.02 15.80
CA ILE A 77 -5.16 -1.74 15.33
C ILE A 77 -5.98 -0.61 15.96
N PRO A 78 -5.38 0.29 16.77
CA PRO A 78 -6.06 1.46 17.30
C PRO A 78 -6.52 2.43 16.21
N GLU A 79 -7.57 3.21 16.44
CA GLU A 79 -8.14 4.11 15.42
C GLU A 79 -7.17 5.15 14.88
N ASN A 80 -6.35 5.72 15.74
CA ASN A 80 -5.37 6.75 15.36
C ASN A 80 -4.01 6.18 14.95
N GLN A 81 -3.89 4.82 14.83
CA GLN A 81 -2.64 4.18 14.45
C GLN A 81 -2.22 4.62 13.05
N PRO A 82 -1.00 5.15 12.87
CA PRO A 82 -0.38 5.30 11.57
C PRO A 82 -0.17 3.95 10.90
N LEU A 83 -0.59 3.84 9.64
CA LEU A 83 -0.45 2.64 8.84
C LEU A 83 0.27 2.98 7.54
N ILE A 84 1.25 2.17 7.19
CA ILE A 84 1.90 2.23 5.89
C ILE A 84 1.56 0.98 5.08
N PHE A 85 1.12 1.18 3.86
CA PHE A 85 0.87 0.11 2.90
C PHE A 85 2.01 0.06 1.90
N LEU A 86 2.62 -1.11 1.80
CA LEU A 86 3.77 -1.37 0.96
C LEU A 86 3.42 -2.42 -0.09
N THR A 87 3.94 -2.22 -1.29
CA THR A 87 3.95 -3.25 -2.31
C THR A 87 4.97 -4.33 -1.95
N SER A 88 4.60 -5.59 -2.13
CA SER A 88 5.45 -6.74 -1.77
C SER A 88 6.46 -7.13 -2.85
N ASP A 89 6.38 -6.49 -4.02
CA ASP A 89 7.06 -6.85 -5.26
C ASP A 89 7.84 -5.69 -5.90
N HIS A 90 8.03 -4.60 -5.16
CA HIS A 90 8.86 -3.48 -5.58
C HIS A 90 10.22 -3.49 -4.88
N LEU A 91 11.26 -3.19 -5.64
CA LEU A 91 12.57 -2.94 -5.10
C LEU A 91 12.68 -1.47 -4.68
N ILE A 92 13.09 -1.24 -3.46
CA ILE A 92 13.44 0.08 -2.91
C ILE A 92 14.80 -0.05 -2.27
N GLU A 93 15.73 0.68 -2.80
CA GLU A 93 17.05 0.84 -2.21
C GLU A 93 17.05 1.97 -1.17
N LYS A 94 18.17 2.21 -0.51
CA LYS A 94 18.35 3.29 0.49
C LYS A 94 17.24 3.30 1.55
N THR A 95 16.99 2.13 2.16
CA THR A 95 15.98 1.91 3.20
C THR A 95 16.01 2.97 4.31
N ASN A 96 17.19 3.46 4.70
CA ASN A 96 17.33 4.48 5.74
C ASN A 96 16.68 5.81 5.32
N LEU A 97 16.78 6.23 4.06
CA LEU A 97 16.14 7.45 3.56
C LEU A 97 14.62 7.28 3.49
N PHE A 98 14.16 6.10 3.08
CA PHE A 98 12.73 5.75 3.10
C PHE A 98 12.17 5.85 4.53
N ASN A 99 12.81 5.22 5.50
CA ASN A 99 12.39 5.22 6.90
C ASN A 99 12.44 6.63 7.52
N LYS A 100 13.47 7.42 7.21
CA LYS A 100 13.56 8.82 7.61
C LYS A 100 12.39 9.64 7.08
N SER A 101 12.01 9.43 5.82
CA SER A 101 10.85 10.11 5.23
C SER A 101 9.55 9.78 5.96
N ILE A 102 9.32 8.52 6.34
CA ILE A 102 8.14 8.11 7.11
C ILE A 102 8.13 8.83 8.46
N LYS A 103 9.24 8.77 9.22
CA LYS A 103 9.35 9.40 10.54
C LYS A 103 9.10 10.91 10.48
N GLN A 104 9.61 11.59 9.46
CA GLN A 104 9.43 13.03 9.27
C GLN A 104 7.98 13.42 8.96
N HIS A 105 7.23 12.58 8.22
CA HIS A 105 5.87 12.88 7.80
C HIS A 105 4.80 12.37 8.76
N GLN A 106 5.13 11.48 9.68
CA GLN A 106 4.19 10.92 10.64
C GLN A 106 3.42 11.98 11.45
N LYS A 107 4.08 13.07 11.85
CA LYS A 107 3.48 14.18 12.60
C LYS A 107 2.42 14.97 11.81
N TYR A 108 2.36 14.79 10.50
CA TYR A 108 1.40 15.45 9.63
C TYR A 108 0.18 14.59 9.29
N LEU A 109 0.13 13.36 9.78
CA LEU A 109 -1.05 12.50 9.61
C LEU A 109 -2.23 13.05 10.38
N THR A 110 -3.40 12.97 9.75
CA THR A 110 -4.69 13.34 10.34
C THR A 110 -5.71 12.24 10.03
N ASP A 111 -6.91 12.38 10.56
CA ASP A 111 -8.04 11.49 10.27
C ASP A 111 -8.67 11.70 8.88
N LYS A 112 -8.12 12.62 8.08
CA LYS A 112 -8.66 13.00 6.76
C LYS A 112 -7.67 12.76 5.63
N ASN A 113 -6.38 13.04 5.86
CA ASN A 113 -5.40 13.06 4.79
C ASN A 113 -4.81 11.67 4.46
N ILE A 114 -4.31 11.58 3.23
CA ILE A 114 -3.58 10.43 2.70
C ILE A 114 -2.23 10.94 2.20
N PHE A 115 -1.13 10.30 2.60
CA PHE A 115 0.16 10.51 1.95
C PHE A 115 0.41 9.40 0.94
N ILE A 116 0.82 9.78 -0.26
CA ILE A 116 1.29 8.89 -1.33
C ILE A 116 2.78 9.11 -1.56
N PHE A 117 3.49 8.07 -1.97
CA PHE A 117 4.92 8.16 -2.23
C PHE A 117 5.17 8.37 -3.72
N GLY A 118 5.85 9.47 -4.04
CA GLY A 118 6.21 9.87 -5.39
C GLY A 118 7.65 9.51 -5.74
N ILE A 119 7.81 8.92 -6.91
CA ILE A 119 9.11 8.62 -7.52
C ILE A 119 9.29 9.51 -8.73
N LYS A 120 10.47 10.12 -8.87
CA LYS A 120 10.76 10.94 -10.05
C LYS A 120 10.84 10.04 -11.29
N PRO A 121 10.03 10.29 -12.33
CA PRO A 121 10.07 9.49 -13.54
C PRO A 121 11.43 9.54 -14.22
N SER A 122 11.99 8.39 -14.59
CA SER A 122 13.15 8.28 -15.45
C SER A 122 12.79 8.37 -16.92
N ASN A 123 11.56 7.96 -17.27
CA ASN A 123 11.01 7.98 -18.63
C ASN A 123 9.48 8.10 -18.57
N PRO A 124 8.80 8.49 -19.67
CA PRO A 124 7.35 8.37 -19.76
C PRO A 124 6.92 6.90 -19.82
N SER A 125 5.91 6.53 -19.01
CA SER A 125 5.35 5.17 -18.97
C SER A 125 3.84 5.19 -18.86
N SER A 126 3.15 4.28 -19.50
CA SER A 126 1.70 4.06 -19.33
C SER A 126 1.37 3.07 -18.21
N GLU A 127 2.38 2.45 -17.61
CA GLU A 127 2.21 1.42 -16.57
C GLU A 127 1.89 2.02 -15.20
N PHE A 128 2.27 3.27 -14.94
CA PHE A 128 2.16 3.92 -13.65
C PHE A 128 1.10 5.02 -13.60
N GLY A 129 0.53 5.22 -12.42
CA GLY A 129 -0.18 6.44 -12.08
C GLY A 129 0.79 7.61 -11.91
N TYR A 130 0.32 8.82 -12.20
CA TYR A 130 1.08 10.07 -12.06
C TYR A 130 0.36 11.04 -11.15
N PHE A 131 1.12 11.88 -10.49
CA PHE A 131 0.54 13.04 -9.83
C PHE A 131 1.41 14.29 -9.98
N LEU A 132 0.74 15.42 -9.94
CA LEU A 132 1.34 16.75 -9.79
C LEU A 132 1.15 17.18 -8.34
N SER A 133 2.18 17.77 -7.74
CA SER A 133 2.10 18.33 -6.40
C SER A 133 2.66 19.74 -6.33
N LYS A 134 2.10 20.53 -5.43
CA LYS A 134 2.59 21.88 -5.12
C LYS A 134 2.99 21.93 -3.65
N ARG A 135 4.05 22.66 -3.35
CA ARG A 135 4.45 22.90 -1.95
C ARG A 135 3.45 23.88 -1.31
N VAL A 136 2.87 23.46 -0.21
CA VAL A 136 1.97 24.25 0.62
C VAL A 136 2.47 24.15 2.06
N ASN A 137 2.99 25.23 2.60
CA ASN A 137 3.73 25.23 3.86
C ASN A 137 4.87 24.20 3.80
N ASN A 138 4.93 23.27 4.77
CA ASN A 138 5.97 22.24 4.85
C ASN A 138 5.55 20.89 4.24
N LYS A 139 4.53 20.86 3.37
CA LYS A 139 3.99 19.66 2.73
C LYS A 139 3.87 19.83 1.23
N TYR A 140 3.87 18.72 0.50
CA TYR A 140 3.51 18.71 -0.92
C TYR A 140 2.06 18.25 -1.06
N LYS A 141 1.15 19.14 -1.42
CA LYS A 141 -0.26 18.83 -1.69
C LYS A 141 -0.41 18.36 -3.13
N VAL A 142 -1.06 17.22 -3.33
CA VAL A 142 -1.37 16.71 -4.67
C VAL A 142 -2.47 17.58 -5.29
N SER A 143 -2.16 18.16 -6.45
CA SER A 143 -3.10 19.00 -7.18
C SER A 143 -3.82 18.25 -8.29
N LYS A 144 -3.24 17.19 -8.81
CA LYS A 144 -3.82 16.34 -9.86
C LYS A 144 -3.28 14.92 -9.74
N PHE A 145 -4.16 13.93 -9.80
CA PHE A 145 -3.84 12.51 -9.89
C PHE A 145 -4.36 11.96 -11.22
N ILE A 146 -3.60 11.10 -11.88
CA ILE A 146 -3.94 10.52 -13.19
C ILE A 146 -3.44 9.08 -13.18
N GLU A 147 -4.38 8.13 -13.15
CA GLU A 147 -4.03 6.71 -13.19
C GLU A 147 -3.78 6.26 -14.63
N LYS A 148 -2.64 5.64 -14.85
CA LYS A 148 -2.23 4.97 -16.11
C LYS A 148 -2.61 5.73 -17.38
N PRO A 149 -2.05 6.94 -17.61
CA PRO A 149 -2.31 7.70 -18.83
C PRO A 149 -1.75 6.94 -20.05
N ASN A 150 -2.26 7.23 -21.24
CA ASN A 150 -1.59 6.78 -22.44
C ASN A 150 -0.20 7.45 -22.59
N LEU A 151 0.67 6.89 -23.42
CA LEU A 151 2.07 7.32 -23.53
C LEU A 151 2.22 8.79 -23.94
N GLU A 152 1.37 9.29 -24.83
CA GLU A 152 1.37 10.70 -25.24
C GLU A 152 1.07 11.65 -24.07
N LYS A 153 0.06 11.31 -23.28
CA LYS A 153 -0.30 12.06 -22.08
C LYS A 153 0.80 11.95 -21.03
N ALA A 154 1.42 10.77 -20.86
CA ALA A 154 2.55 10.56 -19.98
C ALA A 154 3.73 11.48 -20.34
N LYS A 155 4.12 11.55 -21.63
CA LYS A 155 5.16 12.49 -22.13
C LYS A 155 4.88 13.95 -21.74
N LYS A 156 3.62 14.40 -21.91
CA LYS A 156 3.20 15.75 -21.54
C LYS A 156 3.23 16.01 -20.03
N ILE A 157 2.90 15.00 -19.22
CA ILE A 157 2.83 15.10 -17.76
C ILE A 157 4.25 15.14 -17.15
N VAL A 158 5.17 14.32 -17.66
CA VAL A 158 6.57 14.29 -17.19
C VAL A 158 7.24 15.65 -17.35
N LYS A 159 6.99 16.35 -18.46
CA LYS A 159 7.48 17.74 -18.68
C LYS A 159 6.98 18.76 -17.64
N LYS A 160 5.91 18.43 -16.88
CA LYS A 160 5.35 19.28 -15.82
C LYS A 160 5.87 18.90 -14.42
N ASN A 161 7.02 18.24 -14.32
CA ASN A 161 7.59 17.77 -13.06
C ASN A 161 6.64 16.88 -12.24
N ALA A 162 5.90 16.01 -12.91
CA ALA A 162 5.08 15.00 -12.25
C ALA A 162 5.94 13.91 -11.61
N TYR A 163 5.35 13.20 -10.65
CA TYR A 163 5.90 12.02 -10.01
C TYR A 163 5.07 10.79 -10.38
N TRP A 164 5.71 9.64 -10.46
CA TRP A 164 5.01 8.35 -10.46
C TRP A 164 4.42 8.08 -9.08
N ASN A 165 3.20 7.57 -9.04
CA ASN A 165 2.64 6.97 -7.83
C ASN A 165 3.26 5.58 -7.63
N SER A 166 3.99 5.40 -6.55
CA SER A 166 4.67 4.13 -6.25
C SER A 166 3.73 3.02 -5.78
N GLY A 167 2.44 3.30 -5.60
CA GLY A 167 1.48 2.34 -5.03
C GLY A 167 1.65 2.12 -3.52
N MET A 168 2.42 2.97 -2.84
CA MET A 168 2.57 2.95 -1.39
C MET A 168 1.77 4.10 -0.77
N PHE A 169 1.16 3.84 0.39
CA PHE A 169 0.27 4.78 1.07
C PHE A 169 0.58 4.87 2.56
N PHE A 170 0.50 6.08 3.12
CA PHE A 170 0.75 6.33 4.53
C PHE A 170 -0.35 7.22 5.10
N LEU A 171 -1.13 6.70 6.06
CA LEU A 171 -2.31 7.35 6.61
C LEU A 171 -2.71 6.69 7.93
N THR A 172 -3.63 7.29 8.69
CA THR A 172 -4.17 6.66 9.90
C THR A 172 -5.28 5.65 9.58
N LYS A 173 -5.51 4.68 10.47
CA LYS A 173 -6.68 3.79 10.37
C LYS A 173 -7.98 4.59 10.21
N LYS A 174 -8.15 5.65 10.99
CA LYS A 174 -9.34 6.51 10.93
C LYS A 174 -9.50 7.19 9.58
N SER A 175 -8.39 7.67 8.97
CA SER A 175 -8.43 8.25 7.62
C SER A 175 -8.90 7.22 6.58
N ILE A 176 -8.43 5.98 6.65
CA ILE A 176 -8.88 4.91 5.74
C ILE A 176 -10.39 4.69 5.89
N ILE A 177 -10.86 4.50 7.12
CA ILE A 177 -12.28 4.26 7.40
C ILE A 177 -13.15 5.41 6.89
N ASN A 178 -12.75 6.66 7.17
CA ASN A 178 -13.49 7.85 6.73
C ASN A 178 -13.57 7.94 5.21
N ASN A 179 -12.46 7.71 4.50
CA ASN A 179 -12.42 7.75 3.06
C ASN A 179 -13.29 6.63 2.43
N PHE A 180 -13.23 5.40 2.96
CA PHE A 180 -14.08 4.31 2.45
C PHE A 180 -15.57 4.55 2.73
N LYS A 181 -15.95 5.01 3.92
CA LYS A 181 -17.34 5.37 4.24
C LYS A 181 -17.87 6.43 3.29
N LYS A 182 -17.06 7.45 2.98
CA LYS A 182 -17.43 8.55 2.11
C LYS A 182 -17.54 8.15 0.64
N HIS A 183 -16.57 7.40 0.12
CA HIS A 183 -16.44 7.18 -1.31
C HIS A 183 -16.83 5.77 -1.77
N GLN A 184 -16.80 4.78 -0.86
CA GLN A 184 -17.00 3.36 -1.16
C GLN A 184 -17.73 2.64 -0.02
N ASN A 185 -18.84 3.19 0.45
CA ASN A 185 -19.57 2.68 1.62
C ASN A 185 -20.00 1.20 1.48
N ARG A 186 -20.37 0.76 0.26
CA ARG A 186 -20.69 -0.66 0.02
C ARG A 186 -19.49 -1.58 0.26
N ILE A 187 -18.32 -1.21 -0.23
CA ILE A 187 -17.07 -1.98 0.01
C ILE A 187 -16.75 -1.96 1.51
N PHE A 188 -16.90 -0.80 2.17
CA PHE A 188 -16.69 -0.68 3.61
C PHE A 188 -17.54 -1.69 4.39
N ASN A 189 -18.85 -1.74 4.15
CA ASN A 189 -19.76 -2.63 4.85
C ASN A 189 -19.44 -4.13 4.57
N HIS A 190 -19.11 -4.48 3.33
CA HIS A 190 -18.78 -5.86 2.98
C HIS A 190 -17.46 -6.31 3.63
N CYS A 191 -16.42 -5.46 3.62
CA CYS A 191 -15.15 -5.75 4.30
C CYS A 191 -15.34 -5.83 5.81
N LEU A 192 -16.07 -4.89 6.43
CA LEU A 192 -16.37 -4.90 7.85
C LEU A 192 -17.05 -6.20 8.29
N ASN A 193 -18.10 -6.59 7.57
CA ASN A 193 -18.81 -7.84 7.84
C ASN A 193 -17.91 -9.06 7.60
N SER A 194 -17.02 -9.00 6.62
CA SER A 194 -16.08 -10.09 6.33
C SER A 194 -15.04 -10.24 7.45
N VAL A 195 -14.50 -9.14 7.98
CA VAL A 195 -13.55 -9.14 9.10
C VAL A 195 -14.24 -9.54 10.39
N ASN A 196 -15.41 -8.99 10.71
CA ASN A 196 -16.14 -9.32 11.95
C ASN A 196 -16.53 -10.80 12.03
N LYS A 197 -16.83 -11.44 10.91
CA LYS A 197 -17.17 -12.87 10.80
C LYS A 197 -15.94 -13.73 10.43
N SER A 198 -14.73 -13.19 10.51
CA SER A 198 -13.50 -13.94 10.23
C SER A 198 -13.19 -14.94 11.34
N LYS A 199 -12.52 -16.04 10.97
CA LYS A 199 -11.95 -16.99 11.93
C LYS A 199 -10.49 -16.60 12.18
N PHE A 200 -10.16 -16.26 13.42
CA PHE A 200 -8.79 -15.95 13.82
C PHE A 200 -8.15 -17.14 14.54
N LYS A 201 -7.02 -17.62 14.01
CA LYS A 201 -6.23 -18.71 14.62
C LYS A 201 -4.76 -18.59 14.17
N ASN A 202 -3.81 -18.77 15.09
CA ASN A 202 -2.37 -18.82 14.78
C ASN A 202 -1.88 -17.60 13.98
N ASN A 203 -2.24 -16.38 14.40
CA ASN A 203 -1.93 -15.10 13.74
C ASN A 203 -2.56 -14.91 12.35
N ILE A 204 -3.55 -15.72 11.98
CA ILE A 204 -4.20 -15.70 10.68
C ILE A 204 -5.67 -15.34 10.83
N TYR A 205 -6.09 -14.29 10.13
CA TYR A 205 -7.49 -13.94 9.90
C TYR A 205 -7.97 -14.60 8.61
N ASN A 206 -8.84 -15.58 8.70
CA ASN A 206 -9.49 -16.17 7.54
C ASN A 206 -10.80 -15.42 7.28
N LEU A 207 -10.79 -14.49 6.32
CA LEU A 207 -11.92 -13.61 6.03
C LEU A 207 -13.16 -14.41 5.64
N ASN A 208 -14.34 -13.93 6.06
CA ASN A 208 -15.60 -14.57 5.68
C ASN A 208 -15.85 -14.44 4.17
N LYS A 209 -15.88 -15.60 3.49
CA LYS A 209 -15.98 -15.69 2.03
C LYS A 209 -17.22 -15.01 1.48
N ASN A 210 -18.40 -15.28 2.05
CA ASN A 210 -19.65 -14.79 1.52
C ASN A 210 -19.76 -13.26 1.51
N ASN A 211 -19.19 -12.59 2.52
CA ASN A 211 -19.15 -11.14 2.58
C ASN A 211 -18.04 -10.58 1.69
N PHE A 212 -16.85 -11.17 1.68
CA PHE A 212 -15.73 -10.67 0.87
C PHE A 212 -16.00 -10.76 -0.64
N LEU A 213 -16.68 -11.81 -1.10
CA LEU A 213 -17.04 -11.97 -2.51
C LEU A 213 -17.98 -10.89 -3.03
N LYS A 214 -18.73 -10.21 -2.16
CA LYS A 214 -19.60 -9.07 -2.51
C LYS A 214 -18.82 -7.78 -2.76
N CYS A 215 -17.53 -7.71 -2.38
CA CYS A 215 -16.71 -6.55 -2.65
C CYS A 215 -16.46 -6.41 -4.15
N LYS A 216 -16.63 -5.19 -4.66
CA LYS A 216 -16.22 -4.83 -6.02
C LYS A 216 -14.71 -5.01 -6.17
N THR A 217 -14.27 -5.56 -7.30
CA THR A 217 -12.85 -5.64 -7.67
C THR A 217 -12.39 -4.27 -8.15
N ILE A 218 -11.60 -3.57 -7.33
CA ILE A 218 -11.14 -2.20 -7.61
C ILE A 218 -9.84 -1.90 -6.86
N SER A 219 -8.92 -1.13 -7.48
CA SER A 219 -7.71 -0.66 -6.81
C SER A 219 -8.01 0.47 -5.83
N PHE A 220 -7.13 0.70 -4.88
CA PHE A 220 -7.20 1.82 -3.94
C PHE A 220 -7.13 3.16 -4.67
N ASP A 221 -6.36 3.22 -5.74
CA ASP A 221 -6.20 4.40 -6.59
C ASP A 221 -7.54 4.86 -7.16
N TYR A 222 -8.26 3.97 -7.86
CA TYR A 222 -9.59 4.26 -8.40
C TYR A 222 -10.68 4.40 -7.34
N ALA A 223 -10.58 3.62 -6.26
CA ALA A 223 -11.60 3.64 -5.22
C ALA A 223 -11.56 4.92 -4.39
N ILE A 224 -10.37 5.40 -4.07
CA ILE A 224 -10.12 6.43 -3.07
C ILE A 224 -9.32 7.60 -3.63
N LEU A 225 -8.11 7.39 -4.20
CA LEU A 225 -7.23 8.51 -4.55
C LEU A 225 -7.82 9.44 -5.59
N GLU A 226 -8.46 8.94 -6.63
CA GLU A 226 -9.09 9.80 -7.65
C GLU A 226 -10.26 10.65 -7.10
N LYS A 227 -10.82 10.25 -5.95
CA LYS A 227 -11.98 10.92 -5.34
C LYS A 227 -11.63 11.79 -4.14
N SER A 228 -10.46 11.56 -3.55
CA SER A 228 -10.02 12.26 -2.36
C SER A 228 -9.39 13.61 -2.69
N LYS A 229 -9.76 14.64 -1.90
CA LYS A 229 -9.19 16.00 -2.05
C LYS A 229 -8.01 16.27 -1.12
N ASP A 230 -7.84 15.47 -0.08
CA ASP A 230 -6.79 15.64 0.94
C ASP A 230 -5.64 14.65 0.76
N ILE A 231 -5.02 14.71 -0.42
CA ILE A 231 -3.84 13.89 -0.73
C ILE A 231 -2.59 14.77 -0.63
N ASN A 232 -1.62 14.27 0.13
CA ASN A 232 -0.29 14.84 0.22
C ASN A 232 0.74 13.87 -0.40
N ALA A 233 1.88 14.39 -0.80
CA ALA A 233 2.94 13.58 -1.38
C ALA A 233 4.18 13.55 -0.50
N ILE A 234 4.84 12.41 -0.47
CA ILE A 234 6.21 12.22 0.01
C ILE A 234 7.05 11.92 -1.22
N ASN A 235 7.75 12.93 -1.71
CA ASN A 235 8.61 12.78 -2.89
C ASN A 235 9.91 12.09 -2.48
N LEU A 236 10.12 10.86 -2.94
CA LEU A 236 11.30 10.07 -2.64
C LEU A 236 12.37 10.28 -3.72
N ASN A 237 13.56 10.66 -3.30
CA ASN A 237 14.74 10.68 -4.17
C ASN A 237 15.62 9.47 -3.87
N ILE A 238 15.08 8.29 -4.17
CA ILE A 238 15.73 7.00 -3.96
C ILE A 238 15.53 6.11 -5.18
N PRO A 239 16.45 5.19 -5.48
CA PRO A 239 16.24 4.17 -6.49
C PRO A 239 15.02 3.31 -6.14
N TRP A 240 14.15 3.17 -7.12
CA TRP A 240 12.91 2.40 -7.03
C TRP A 240 12.64 1.70 -8.36
N SER A 241 12.17 0.48 -8.30
CA SER A 241 11.70 -0.28 -9.45
C SER A 241 10.56 -1.20 -9.06
N ASP A 242 9.55 -1.28 -9.90
CA ASP A 242 8.49 -2.28 -9.78
C ASP A 242 8.89 -3.63 -10.40
N LEU A 243 10.05 -3.68 -11.07
CA LEU A 243 10.53 -4.87 -11.82
C LEU A 243 9.44 -5.48 -12.73
N GLY A 244 8.58 -4.64 -13.29
CA GLY A 244 7.45 -5.05 -14.13
C GLY A 244 7.86 -5.56 -15.50
N SER A 245 8.99 -5.08 -16.02
CA SER A 245 9.60 -5.55 -17.27
C SER A 245 11.03 -5.96 -17.02
N TRP A 246 11.31 -7.23 -17.24
CA TRP A 246 12.67 -7.72 -17.47
C TRP A 246 13.07 -7.33 -18.91
N LYS A 247 13.85 -6.29 -19.04
CA LYS A 247 14.64 -6.05 -20.25
C LYS A 247 16.09 -6.29 -19.92
#